data_bb0babd25efa40eeb54a0023d1d8c52a
#
_entry.id   bb0babd25efa40eeb54a0023d1d8c52a
#
_cell.length_a   1.000
_cell.length_b   1.000
_cell.length_c   1.000
_cell.angle_alpha   90.00
_cell.angle_beta   90.00
_cell.angle_gamma   90.00
#
_symmetry.space_group_name_H-M   'P 1'
#
loop_
_entity.id
_entity.type
_entity.pdbx_description
1 polymer ?
#
loop_
_entity_poly.entity_id
_entity_poly.type
_entity_poly.pdbx_seq_one_letter_code
_entity_poly.pdbx_strand_id
1 'polypeptide(L)'
;MIKRSNDFSSILENYFTKHLSLERKFSTNTYNTYLMVIRQYINYLSEQKHEKSKSISIYSFNKQNILDFLEYVEKILKCSPKTRNHKLTIINSFLEYAQSVNPIYLDIYLKSKSIKLKKFKLEKMDFLTKEELEAFMKTINIKSKNGYQHYVLIALLYEAGLRVSELINLKVTNLFFLSESPYIKILGKGNKERIVYLNNDVVSIINDYIDKFGITLGYLFLNHSNRQLTRFGVVKIINKYYELSKKECPTLMNKTITPHSFRHSKAVHLLMNNTALPIIQRFLGHSSIKTTEIYLDITNDEVSRSILKASSIIDNDENSKATWEGDDKLIELLENLK
;
A
#
# COMPACT_ATOMS: atom_id res chain seq x y z
N MET A 1 -29.16 -14.72 -42.63
CA MET A 1 -28.15 -15.10 -41.64
C MET A 1 -27.01 -14.11 -41.70
N ILE A 2 -26.97 -13.13 -40.78
CA ILE A 2 -25.84 -12.20 -40.67
C ILE A 2 -24.65 -13.02 -40.20
N LYS A 3 -23.60 -13.17 -40.97
CA LYS A 3 -22.31 -13.72 -40.51
C LYS A 3 -21.90 -12.90 -39.29
N ARG A 4 -22.01 -13.49 -38.10
CA ARG A 4 -21.40 -12.95 -36.89
C ARG A 4 -19.89 -12.99 -37.11
N SER A 5 -19.33 -11.91 -37.67
CA SER A 5 -17.89 -11.73 -37.69
C SER A 5 -17.43 -11.81 -36.23
N ASN A 6 -16.40 -12.60 -35.94
CA ASN A 6 -15.87 -12.69 -34.60
C ASN A 6 -15.07 -11.42 -34.31
N ASP A 7 -15.78 -10.32 -34.00
CA ASP A 7 -15.19 -9.01 -33.70
C ASP A 7 -14.35 -9.03 -32.43
N PHE A 8 -14.38 -10.17 -31.67
CA PHE A 8 -13.70 -10.29 -30.37
C PHE A 8 -12.22 -9.98 -30.47
N SER A 9 -11.50 -10.57 -31.42
CA SER A 9 -10.06 -10.35 -31.60
C SER A 9 -9.74 -8.88 -31.86
N SER A 10 -10.52 -8.23 -32.78
CA SER A 10 -10.34 -6.83 -33.10
C SER A 10 -10.68 -5.89 -31.94
N ILE A 11 -11.77 -6.18 -31.21
CA ILE A 11 -12.15 -5.41 -30.01
C ILE A 11 -11.09 -5.57 -28.92
N LEU A 12 -10.59 -6.78 -28.68
CA LEU A 12 -9.55 -7.06 -27.70
C LEU A 12 -8.24 -6.35 -28.03
N GLU A 13 -7.80 -6.43 -29.29
CA GLU A 13 -6.60 -5.74 -29.77
C GLU A 13 -6.73 -4.22 -29.60
N ASN A 14 -7.82 -3.63 -30.06
CA ASN A 14 -8.06 -2.19 -29.94
C ASN A 14 -8.20 -1.73 -28.48
N TYR A 15 -8.78 -2.57 -27.61
CA TYR A 15 -8.84 -2.28 -26.18
C TYR A 15 -7.44 -2.09 -25.58
N PHE A 16 -6.52 -3.00 -25.87
CA PHE A 16 -5.16 -2.92 -25.33
C PHE A 16 -4.30 -1.87 -26.04
N THR A 17 -4.31 -1.85 -27.38
CA THR A 17 -3.39 -1.00 -28.15
C THR A 17 -3.84 0.46 -28.23
N LYS A 18 -5.14 0.71 -28.34
CA LYS A 18 -5.69 2.07 -28.49
C LYS A 18 -6.26 2.58 -27.16
N HIS A 19 -7.29 1.90 -26.63
CA HIS A 19 -8.01 2.42 -25.47
C HIS A 19 -7.15 2.53 -24.22
N LEU A 20 -6.51 1.44 -23.79
CA LEU A 20 -5.69 1.49 -22.56
C LEU A 20 -4.39 2.27 -22.74
N SER A 21 -3.74 2.13 -23.90
CA SER A 21 -2.40 2.69 -24.14
C SER A 21 -2.46 4.15 -24.58
N LEU A 22 -3.28 4.50 -25.58
CA LEU A 22 -3.29 5.83 -26.18
C LEU A 22 -4.31 6.76 -25.50
N GLU A 23 -5.57 6.32 -25.34
CA GLU A 23 -6.63 7.16 -24.79
C GLU A 23 -6.50 7.31 -23.26
N ARG A 24 -6.44 6.18 -22.54
CA ARG A 24 -6.35 6.15 -21.06
C ARG A 24 -4.93 6.37 -20.54
N LYS A 25 -3.91 6.23 -21.37
CA LYS A 25 -2.48 6.37 -21.02
C LYS A 25 -2.11 5.63 -19.75
N PHE A 26 -2.56 4.38 -19.62
CA PHE A 26 -2.28 3.58 -18.46
C PHE A 26 -0.78 3.28 -18.34
N SER A 27 -0.28 3.24 -17.11
CA SER A 27 1.09 2.81 -16.87
C SER A 27 1.30 1.35 -17.31
N THR A 28 2.53 1.00 -17.67
CA THR A 28 2.90 -0.37 -18.07
C THR A 28 2.47 -1.42 -17.03
N ASN A 29 2.56 -1.11 -15.75
CA ASN A 29 2.12 -2.03 -14.69
C ASN A 29 0.59 -2.22 -14.71
N THR A 30 -0.18 -1.15 -14.91
CA THR A 30 -1.64 -1.24 -15.03
C THR A 30 -2.03 -2.02 -16.25
N TYR A 31 -1.42 -1.71 -17.39
CA TYR A 31 -1.61 -2.43 -18.65
C TYR A 31 -1.35 -3.95 -18.49
N ASN A 32 -0.22 -4.32 -17.93
CA ASN A 32 0.13 -5.72 -17.70
C ASN A 32 -0.84 -6.43 -16.74
N THR A 33 -1.36 -5.71 -15.74
CA THR A 33 -2.37 -6.25 -14.82
C THR A 33 -3.68 -6.55 -15.56
N TYR A 34 -4.14 -5.64 -16.43
CA TYR A 34 -5.32 -5.83 -17.25
C TYR A 34 -5.15 -6.99 -18.21
N LEU A 35 -4.01 -7.04 -18.90
CA LEU A 35 -3.66 -8.13 -19.81
C LEU A 35 -3.65 -9.50 -19.11
N MET A 36 -3.03 -9.55 -17.94
CA MET A 36 -2.98 -10.78 -17.13
C MET A 36 -4.37 -11.27 -16.74
N VAL A 37 -5.26 -10.38 -16.30
CA VAL A 37 -6.62 -10.77 -15.88
C VAL A 37 -7.45 -11.25 -17.06
N ILE A 38 -7.44 -10.55 -18.19
CA ILE A 38 -8.19 -10.96 -19.38
C ILE A 38 -7.65 -12.29 -19.93
N ARG A 39 -6.32 -12.47 -19.98
CA ARG A 39 -5.70 -13.74 -20.36
C ARG A 39 -6.13 -14.87 -19.42
N GLN A 40 -6.14 -14.62 -18.12
CA GLN A 40 -6.56 -15.61 -17.12
C GLN A 40 -8.02 -16.02 -17.30
N TYR A 41 -8.90 -15.05 -17.64
CA TYR A 41 -10.29 -15.34 -17.94
C TYR A 41 -10.46 -16.19 -19.22
N ILE A 42 -9.74 -15.84 -20.29
CA ILE A 42 -9.75 -16.61 -21.54
C ILE A 42 -9.24 -18.06 -21.32
N ASN A 43 -8.14 -18.19 -20.58
CA ASN A 43 -7.61 -19.53 -20.22
C ASN A 43 -8.62 -20.33 -19.40
N TYR A 44 -9.30 -19.69 -18.45
CA TYR A 44 -10.37 -20.33 -17.68
C TYR A 44 -11.49 -20.85 -18.57
N LEU A 45 -11.95 -20.06 -19.54
CA LEU A 45 -12.97 -20.51 -20.51
C LEU A 45 -12.50 -21.71 -21.32
N SER A 46 -11.24 -21.70 -21.74
CA SER A 46 -10.67 -22.79 -22.56
C SER A 46 -10.44 -24.06 -21.73
N GLU A 47 -9.87 -23.96 -20.53
CA GLU A 47 -9.42 -25.08 -19.73
C GLU A 47 -10.56 -25.66 -18.86
N GLN A 48 -11.38 -24.82 -18.26
CA GLN A 48 -12.41 -25.24 -17.28
C GLN A 48 -13.81 -25.33 -17.91
N LYS A 49 -14.10 -24.55 -18.95
CA LYS A 49 -15.36 -24.59 -19.68
C LYS A 49 -15.25 -25.30 -21.01
N HIS A 50 -14.06 -25.79 -21.37
CA HIS A 50 -13.77 -26.49 -22.63
C HIS A 50 -14.22 -25.73 -23.88
N GLU A 51 -14.28 -24.40 -23.82
CA GLU A 51 -14.56 -23.56 -24.99
C GLU A 51 -13.34 -23.58 -25.92
N LYS A 52 -13.57 -23.96 -27.19
CA LYS A 52 -12.51 -23.88 -28.21
C LYS A 52 -12.08 -22.42 -28.37
N SER A 53 -10.78 -22.15 -28.40
CA SER A 53 -10.25 -20.78 -28.52
C SER A 53 -10.87 -19.97 -29.69
N LYS A 54 -11.21 -20.63 -30.79
CA LYS A 54 -11.89 -20.01 -31.95
C LYS A 54 -13.37 -19.66 -31.73
N SER A 55 -14.02 -20.23 -30.69
CA SER A 55 -15.42 -19.97 -30.35
C SER A 55 -15.58 -18.89 -29.29
N ILE A 56 -14.50 -18.53 -28.59
CA ILE A 56 -14.53 -17.46 -27.59
C ILE A 56 -14.89 -16.13 -28.26
N SER A 57 -15.89 -15.46 -27.72
CA SER A 57 -16.45 -14.20 -28.20
C SER A 57 -16.84 -13.30 -27.05
N ILE A 58 -17.32 -12.08 -27.32
CA ILE A 58 -17.87 -11.21 -26.26
C ILE A 58 -19.03 -11.91 -25.51
N TYR A 59 -19.79 -12.79 -26.17
CA TYR A 59 -20.87 -13.56 -25.53
C TYR A 59 -20.37 -14.57 -24.49
N SER A 60 -19.11 -15.01 -24.59
CA SER A 60 -18.47 -15.83 -23.56
C SER A 60 -18.24 -15.07 -22.23
N PHE A 61 -18.31 -13.73 -22.25
CA PHE A 61 -18.26 -12.87 -21.05
C PHE A 61 -19.66 -12.66 -20.42
N ASN A 62 -20.56 -13.62 -20.56
CA ASN A 62 -21.86 -13.56 -19.93
C ASN A 62 -21.75 -13.64 -18.39
N LYS A 63 -22.82 -13.18 -17.72
CA LYS A 63 -22.87 -13.11 -16.25
C LYS A 63 -22.53 -14.43 -15.57
N GLN A 64 -23.02 -15.56 -16.08
CA GLN A 64 -22.79 -16.86 -15.46
C GLN A 64 -21.32 -17.28 -15.54
N ASN A 65 -20.71 -17.18 -16.72
CA ASN A 65 -19.29 -17.51 -16.89
C ASN A 65 -18.39 -16.62 -16.02
N ILE A 66 -18.74 -15.33 -15.87
CA ILE A 66 -18.01 -14.41 -14.99
C ILE A 66 -18.16 -14.84 -13.53
N LEU A 67 -19.35 -15.20 -13.07
CA LEU A 67 -19.57 -15.68 -11.70
C LEU A 67 -18.76 -16.95 -11.42
N ASP A 68 -18.80 -17.92 -12.33
CA ASP A 68 -18.06 -19.18 -12.20
C ASP A 68 -16.54 -18.93 -12.18
N PHE A 69 -16.05 -18.02 -13.02
CA PHE A 69 -14.64 -17.61 -12.98
C PHE A 69 -14.25 -16.95 -11.65
N LEU A 70 -15.11 -16.07 -11.12
CA LEU A 70 -14.84 -15.44 -9.84
C LEU A 70 -14.84 -16.43 -8.68
N GLU A 71 -15.69 -17.47 -8.75
CA GLU A 71 -15.69 -18.58 -7.81
C GLU A 71 -14.40 -19.43 -7.94
N TYR A 72 -13.98 -19.75 -9.16
CA TYR A 72 -12.71 -20.39 -9.45
C TYR A 72 -11.51 -19.62 -8.87
N VAL A 73 -11.50 -18.31 -9.07
CA VAL A 73 -10.46 -17.41 -8.53
C VAL A 73 -10.38 -17.49 -7.01
N GLU A 74 -11.51 -17.57 -6.31
CA GLU A 74 -11.54 -17.63 -4.85
C GLU A 74 -11.25 -19.04 -4.32
N LYS A 75 -11.92 -20.07 -4.86
CA LYS A 75 -11.85 -21.42 -4.31
C LYS A 75 -10.59 -22.19 -4.73
N ILE A 76 -10.21 -22.06 -6.00
CA ILE A 76 -9.08 -22.82 -6.57
C ILE A 76 -7.78 -22.01 -6.48
N LEU A 77 -7.79 -20.75 -6.91
CA LEU A 77 -6.60 -19.91 -6.87
C LEU A 77 -6.37 -19.24 -5.50
N LYS A 78 -7.26 -19.47 -4.53
CA LYS A 78 -7.15 -18.95 -3.15
C LYS A 78 -6.94 -17.43 -3.06
N CYS A 79 -7.49 -16.68 -4.03
CA CYS A 79 -7.37 -15.24 -4.05
C CYS A 79 -8.30 -14.57 -3.03
N SER A 80 -7.85 -13.44 -2.46
CA SER A 80 -8.66 -12.65 -1.54
C SER A 80 -9.88 -12.01 -2.22
N PRO A 81 -10.94 -11.67 -1.47
CA PRO A 81 -12.10 -10.95 -2.00
C PRO A 81 -11.72 -9.63 -2.67
N LYS A 82 -10.69 -8.94 -2.19
CA LYS A 82 -10.13 -7.72 -2.82
C LYS A 82 -9.60 -8.01 -4.23
N THR A 83 -8.84 -9.10 -4.39
CA THR A 83 -8.30 -9.53 -5.69
C THR A 83 -9.41 -9.96 -6.63
N ARG A 84 -10.40 -10.73 -6.14
CA ARG A 84 -11.60 -11.11 -6.88
C ARG A 84 -12.34 -9.88 -7.41
N ASN A 85 -12.60 -8.90 -6.56
CA ASN A 85 -13.27 -7.66 -6.93
C ASN A 85 -12.49 -6.87 -7.98
N HIS A 86 -11.16 -6.81 -7.84
CA HIS A 86 -10.30 -6.15 -8.83
C HIS A 86 -10.38 -6.82 -10.20
N LYS A 87 -10.40 -8.16 -10.26
CA LYS A 87 -10.58 -8.89 -11.53
C LYS A 87 -11.94 -8.59 -12.16
N LEU A 88 -13.02 -8.56 -11.39
CA LEU A 88 -14.34 -8.18 -11.87
C LEU A 88 -14.35 -6.75 -12.45
N THR A 89 -13.70 -5.81 -11.77
CA THR A 89 -13.57 -4.41 -12.26
C THR A 89 -12.87 -4.35 -13.62
N ILE A 90 -11.82 -5.15 -13.81
CA ILE A 90 -11.09 -5.22 -15.08
C ILE A 90 -11.97 -5.81 -16.20
N ILE A 91 -12.68 -6.91 -15.91
CA ILE A 91 -13.62 -7.52 -16.87
C ILE A 91 -14.72 -6.51 -17.26
N ASN A 92 -15.28 -5.81 -16.27
CA ASN A 92 -16.29 -4.76 -16.53
C ASN A 92 -15.73 -3.62 -17.38
N SER A 93 -14.48 -3.21 -17.17
CA SER A 93 -13.84 -2.18 -17.99
C SER A 93 -13.66 -2.63 -19.45
N PHE A 94 -13.35 -3.89 -19.69
CA PHE A 94 -13.29 -4.43 -21.04
C PHE A 94 -14.67 -4.47 -21.70
N LEU A 95 -15.70 -4.91 -20.99
CA LEU A 95 -17.07 -4.94 -21.51
C LEU A 95 -17.65 -3.54 -21.72
N GLU A 96 -17.29 -2.58 -20.88
CA GLU A 96 -17.64 -1.16 -21.06
C GLU A 96 -17.07 -0.61 -22.37
N TYR A 97 -15.83 -0.95 -22.68
CA TYR A 97 -15.24 -0.62 -23.97
C TYR A 97 -15.92 -1.37 -25.13
N ALA A 98 -16.14 -2.69 -25.00
CA ALA A 98 -16.77 -3.48 -26.04
C ALA A 98 -18.15 -2.94 -26.44
N GLN A 99 -18.98 -2.54 -25.44
CA GLN A 99 -20.30 -1.95 -25.70
C GLN A 99 -20.21 -0.53 -26.32
N SER A 100 -19.16 0.22 -26.01
CA SER A 100 -18.95 1.54 -26.63
C SER A 100 -18.58 1.43 -28.12
N VAL A 101 -17.89 0.35 -28.49
CA VAL A 101 -17.57 0.04 -29.90
C VAL A 101 -18.79 -0.51 -30.64
N ASN A 102 -19.54 -1.40 -30.00
CA ASN A 102 -20.75 -1.98 -30.61
C ASN A 102 -21.85 -2.13 -29.54
N PRO A 103 -22.92 -1.30 -29.62
CA PRO A 103 -24.03 -1.30 -28.65
C PRO A 103 -24.75 -2.64 -28.48
N ILE A 104 -24.60 -3.60 -29.40
CA ILE A 104 -25.17 -4.95 -29.27
C ILE A 104 -24.69 -5.67 -28.01
N TYR A 105 -23.53 -5.27 -27.45
CA TYR A 105 -22.95 -5.85 -26.22
C TYR A 105 -23.41 -5.16 -24.93
N LEU A 106 -24.31 -4.16 -25.02
CA LEU A 106 -24.81 -3.43 -23.86
C LEU A 106 -25.46 -4.33 -22.80
N ASP A 107 -26.27 -5.30 -23.23
CA ASP A 107 -26.93 -6.24 -22.31
C ASP A 107 -25.92 -7.07 -21.52
N ILE A 108 -24.85 -7.54 -22.18
CA ILE A 108 -23.77 -8.31 -21.55
C ILE A 108 -23.05 -7.44 -20.51
N TYR A 109 -22.72 -6.20 -20.87
CA TYR A 109 -22.08 -5.24 -19.96
C TYR A 109 -22.95 -4.96 -18.72
N LEU A 110 -24.24 -4.65 -18.91
CA LEU A 110 -25.15 -4.35 -17.82
C LEU A 110 -25.34 -5.54 -16.88
N LYS A 111 -25.47 -6.76 -17.43
CA LYS A 111 -25.53 -8.01 -16.65
C LYS A 111 -24.25 -8.25 -15.86
N SER A 112 -23.07 -8.02 -16.46
CA SER A 112 -21.79 -8.13 -15.74
C SER A 112 -21.67 -7.08 -14.64
N LYS A 113 -22.01 -5.83 -14.92
CA LYS A 113 -21.98 -4.73 -13.96
C LYS A 113 -22.94 -4.95 -12.77
N SER A 114 -24.02 -5.71 -12.96
CA SER A 114 -24.94 -6.08 -11.89
C SER A 114 -24.35 -7.03 -10.86
N ILE A 115 -23.19 -7.64 -11.14
CA ILE A 115 -22.49 -8.52 -10.19
C ILE A 115 -21.93 -7.67 -9.05
N LYS A 116 -22.43 -7.92 -7.84
CA LYS A 116 -22.02 -7.17 -6.65
C LYS A 116 -20.58 -7.47 -6.25
N LEU A 117 -19.88 -6.42 -5.86
CA LEU A 117 -18.59 -6.57 -5.22
C LEU A 117 -18.76 -7.21 -3.83
N LYS A 118 -17.88 -8.13 -3.46
CA LYS A 118 -17.87 -8.70 -2.11
C LYS A 118 -17.36 -7.67 -1.12
N LYS A 119 -18.04 -7.55 0.00
CA LYS A 119 -17.52 -6.79 1.16
C LYS A 119 -16.31 -7.56 1.72
N PHE A 120 -15.30 -6.83 2.12
CA PHE A 120 -14.14 -7.38 2.82
C PHE A 120 -13.68 -6.38 3.88
N LYS A 121 -13.17 -6.90 4.97
CA LYS A 121 -12.57 -6.07 6.01
C LYS A 121 -11.21 -5.62 5.53
N LEU A 122 -10.95 -4.33 5.60
CA LEU A 122 -9.60 -3.82 5.40
C LEU A 122 -8.74 -4.34 6.55
N GLU A 123 -7.70 -5.09 6.22
CA GLU A 123 -6.71 -5.47 7.22
C GLU A 123 -6.00 -4.21 7.72
N LYS A 124 -5.83 -4.13 9.04
CA LYS A 124 -5.01 -3.05 9.62
C LYS A 124 -3.61 -3.19 9.03
N MET A 125 -3.07 -2.09 8.53
CA MET A 125 -1.72 -2.10 8.00
C MET A 125 -0.71 -2.13 9.15
N ASP A 126 0.20 -3.12 9.10
CA ASP A 126 1.29 -3.20 10.04
C ASP A 126 2.24 -2.02 9.86
N PHE A 127 2.56 -1.38 10.96
CA PHE A 127 3.61 -0.37 11.05
C PHE A 127 4.59 -0.74 12.17
N LEU A 128 5.79 -0.22 12.08
CA LEU A 128 6.83 -0.38 13.10
C LEU A 128 6.69 0.74 14.11
N THR A 129 6.68 0.42 15.41
CA THR A 129 6.88 1.45 16.44
C THR A 129 8.32 1.99 16.37
N LYS A 130 8.63 3.05 17.11
CA LYS A 130 10.00 3.59 17.15
C LYS A 130 10.99 2.56 17.67
N GLU A 131 10.63 1.85 18.73
CA GLU A 131 11.42 0.79 19.36
C GLU A 131 11.64 -0.39 18.41
N GLU A 132 10.61 -0.81 17.69
CA GLU A 132 10.71 -1.88 16.68
C GLU A 132 11.59 -1.47 15.49
N LEU A 133 11.48 -0.22 15.04
CA LEU A 133 12.32 0.32 13.99
C LEU A 133 13.79 0.38 14.44
N GLU A 134 14.06 0.85 15.64
CA GLU A 134 15.41 0.87 16.21
C GLU A 134 15.97 -0.55 16.34
N ALA A 135 15.20 -1.50 16.87
CA ALA A 135 15.61 -2.89 16.95
C ALA A 135 15.93 -3.47 15.56
N PHE A 136 15.09 -3.16 14.56
CA PHE A 136 15.33 -3.55 13.17
C PHE A 136 16.64 -2.95 12.65
N MET A 137 16.87 -1.66 12.82
CA MET A 137 18.07 -0.97 12.34
C MET A 137 19.35 -1.46 13.00
N LYS A 138 19.31 -1.80 14.30
CA LYS A 138 20.45 -2.37 15.05
C LYS A 138 20.94 -3.71 14.51
N THR A 139 20.09 -4.50 13.85
CA THR A 139 20.50 -5.78 13.24
C THR A 139 21.41 -5.61 12.02
N ILE A 140 21.52 -4.41 11.49
CA ILE A 140 22.28 -4.14 10.28
C ILE A 140 23.76 -3.88 10.62
N ASN A 141 24.65 -4.74 10.15
CA ASN A 141 26.09 -4.54 10.33
C ASN A 141 26.62 -3.43 9.41
N ILE A 142 26.63 -2.19 9.91
CA ILE A 142 27.09 -1.00 9.16
C ILE A 142 28.60 -0.99 8.85
N LYS A 143 29.40 -1.85 9.49
CA LYS A 143 30.84 -1.97 9.22
C LYS A 143 31.10 -2.67 7.88
N SER A 144 30.20 -3.52 7.42
CA SER A 144 30.31 -4.17 6.13
C SER A 144 29.79 -3.26 5.01
N LYS A 145 30.44 -3.33 3.83
CA LYS A 145 30.04 -2.54 2.65
C LYS A 145 28.56 -2.74 2.32
N ASN A 146 28.11 -3.98 2.18
CA ASN A 146 26.71 -4.30 1.87
C ASN A 146 25.76 -3.89 3.01
N GLY A 147 26.18 -4.05 4.27
CA GLY A 147 25.36 -3.64 5.41
C GLY A 147 25.14 -2.13 5.43
N TYR A 148 26.16 -1.33 5.13
CA TYR A 148 26.03 0.11 5.07
C TYR A 148 25.06 0.55 3.96
N GLN A 149 25.14 -0.05 2.75
CA GLN A 149 24.16 0.16 1.69
C GLN A 149 22.73 -0.16 2.15
N HIS A 150 22.55 -1.30 2.82
CA HIS A 150 21.22 -1.71 3.32
C HIS A 150 20.69 -0.76 4.39
N TYR A 151 21.56 -0.25 5.25
CA TYR A 151 21.21 0.73 6.27
C TYR A 151 20.69 2.03 5.65
N VAL A 152 21.42 2.62 4.69
CA VAL A 152 21.02 3.84 4.00
C VAL A 152 19.72 3.63 3.20
N LEU A 153 19.59 2.45 2.56
CA LEU A 153 18.39 2.09 1.83
C LEU A 153 17.14 2.08 2.71
N ILE A 154 17.23 1.43 3.89
CA ILE A 154 16.12 1.31 4.82
C ILE A 154 15.84 2.65 5.50
N ALA A 155 16.88 3.41 5.86
CA ALA A 155 16.75 4.75 6.37
C ALA A 155 15.97 5.65 5.40
N LEU A 156 16.25 5.60 4.11
CA LEU A 156 15.51 6.37 3.09
C LEU A 156 14.07 5.90 2.90
N LEU A 157 13.78 4.59 2.98
CA LEU A 157 12.41 4.10 2.96
C LEU A 157 11.56 4.71 4.09
N TYR A 158 12.15 4.84 5.27
CA TYR A 158 11.48 5.41 6.43
C TYR A 158 11.53 6.93 6.42
N GLU A 159 12.71 7.54 6.42
CA GLU A 159 12.88 8.99 6.61
C GLU A 159 12.26 9.82 5.48
N ALA A 160 12.43 9.39 4.24
CA ALA A 160 11.82 10.06 3.08
C ALA A 160 10.47 9.47 2.67
N GLY A 161 10.00 8.43 3.33
CA GLY A 161 8.72 7.77 3.05
C GLY A 161 8.61 7.29 1.60
N LEU A 162 9.70 6.78 1.01
CA LEU A 162 9.74 6.41 -0.39
C LEU A 162 8.93 5.14 -0.67
N ARG A 163 8.29 5.11 -1.85
CA ARG A 163 7.84 3.82 -2.42
C ARG A 163 9.06 3.04 -2.90
N VAL A 164 8.99 1.71 -2.86
CA VAL A 164 10.10 0.87 -3.36
C VAL A 164 10.51 1.22 -4.80
N SER A 165 9.54 1.59 -5.66
CA SER A 165 9.82 2.02 -7.03
C SER A 165 10.51 3.38 -7.10
N GLU A 166 10.24 4.29 -6.18
CA GLU A 166 10.90 5.58 -6.09
C GLU A 166 12.34 5.41 -5.60
N LEU A 167 12.53 4.57 -4.59
CA LEU A 167 13.85 4.26 -4.04
C LEU A 167 14.79 3.65 -5.10
N ILE A 168 14.37 2.61 -5.81
CA ILE A 168 15.24 1.93 -6.81
C ILE A 168 15.53 2.80 -8.03
N ASN A 169 14.68 3.81 -8.30
CA ASN A 169 14.87 4.79 -9.39
C ASN A 169 15.58 6.07 -8.94
N LEU A 170 15.91 6.20 -7.65
CA LEU A 170 16.60 7.38 -7.13
C LEU A 170 18.00 7.47 -7.71
N LYS A 171 18.34 8.63 -8.28
CA LYS A 171 19.66 8.92 -8.88
C LYS A 171 20.40 9.95 -8.03
N VAL A 172 21.71 10.00 -8.14
CA VAL A 172 22.54 11.05 -7.50
C VAL A 172 22.07 12.43 -7.91
N THR A 173 21.67 12.62 -9.17
CA THR A 173 21.15 13.89 -9.70
C THR A 173 19.82 14.35 -9.07
N ASN A 174 19.19 13.49 -8.27
CA ASN A 174 17.97 13.84 -7.52
C ASN A 174 18.26 14.35 -6.11
N LEU A 175 19.53 14.43 -5.69
CA LEU A 175 19.97 14.82 -4.36
C LEU A 175 20.40 16.28 -4.38
N PHE A 176 19.84 17.13 -3.52
CA PHE A 176 20.11 18.56 -3.42
C PHE A 176 20.51 18.91 -1.99
N PHE A 177 21.78 18.65 -1.65
CA PHE A 177 22.29 18.72 -0.28
C PHE A 177 23.08 20.00 0.04
N LEU A 178 23.41 20.80 -0.99
CA LEU A 178 24.14 22.06 -0.83
C LEU A 178 23.24 23.27 -0.47
N SER A 179 21.92 23.05 -0.33
CA SER A 179 20.98 24.10 0.08
C SER A 179 20.89 24.19 1.60
N GLU A 180 20.45 25.31 2.12
CA GLU A 180 20.16 25.51 3.54
C GLU A 180 19.11 24.49 4.07
N SER A 181 18.24 24.02 3.19
CA SER A 181 17.24 22.99 3.46
C SER A 181 17.45 21.83 2.50
N PRO A 182 18.28 20.84 2.85
CA PRO A 182 18.60 19.73 1.96
C PRO A 182 17.35 18.88 1.64
N TYR A 183 17.23 18.48 0.37
CA TYR A 183 16.09 17.74 -0.09
C TYR A 183 16.44 16.72 -1.20
N ILE A 184 15.52 15.79 -1.42
CA ILE A 184 15.52 14.91 -2.58
C ILE A 184 14.31 15.19 -3.46
N LYS A 185 14.51 15.09 -4.77
CA LYS A 185 13.48 15.24 -5.79
C LYS A 185 12.98 13.87 -6.23
N ILE A 186 11.71 13.57 -6.00
CA ILE A 186 11.12 12.26 -6.27
C ILE A 186 10.13 12.35 -7.42
N LEU A 187 10.30 11.48 -8.40
CA LEU A 187 9.35 11.29 -9.49
C LEU A 187 8.32 10.23 -9.11
N GLY A 188 7.11 10.65 -8.83
CA GLY A 188 6.01 9.78 -8.40
C GLY A 188 5.17 9.22 -9.55
N LYS A 189 4.04 8.59 -9.19
CA LYS A 189 3.08 8.05 -10.17
C LYS A 189 2.51 9.17 -11.05
N GLY A 190 2.45 8.92 -12.35
CA GLY A 190 1.95 9.89 -13.34
C GLY A 190 2.92 11.04 -13.62
N ASN A 191 4.20 10.80 -13.44
CA ASN A 191 5.28 11.79 -13.69
C ASN A 191 5.18 13.05 -12.81
N LYS A 192 4.48 12.97 -11.66
CA LYS A 192 4.37 14.08 -10.72
C LYS A 192 5.60 14.10 -9.84
N GLU A 193 6.27 15.25 -9.81
CA GLU A 193 7.41 15.47 -8.95
C GLU A 193 6.97 15.92 -7.55
N ARG A 194 7.69 15.47 -6.52
CA ARG A 194 7.60 16.02 -5.18
C ARG A 194 8.99 16.19 -4.58
N ILE A 195 9.09 17.14 -3.69
CA ILE A 195 10.29 17.41 -2.89
C ILE A 195 10.06 16.81 -1.51
N VAL A 196 11.09 16.13 -1.00
CA VAL A 196 11.13 15.61 0.37
C VAL A 196 12.37 16.18 1.04
N TYR A 197 12.18 17.04 2.06
CA TYR A 197 13.24 17.58 2.88
C TYR A 197 13.80 16.51 3.81
N LEU A 198 15.10 16.54 4.03
CA LEU A 198 15.82 15.59 4.89
C LEU A 198 16.52 16.37 6.01
N ASN A 199 16.63 15.71 7.17
CA ASN A 199 17.49 16.23 8.22
C ASN A 199 18.97 16.00 7.90
N ASN A 200 19.85 16.75 8.58
CA ASN A 200 21.29 16.71 8.34
C ASN A 200 21.90 15.32 8.62
N ASP A 201 21.35 14.56 9.57
CA ASP A 201 21.84 13.21 9.89
C ASP A 201 21.62 12.25 8.73
N VAL A 202 20.44 12.31 8.09
CA VAL A 202 20.14 11.49 6.90
C VAL A 202 21.01 11.93 5.72
N VAL A 203 21.25 13.22 5.56
CA VAL A 203 22.16 13.75 4.52
C VAL A 203 23.58 13.23 4.73
N SER A 204 24.08 13.27 5.96
CA SER A 204 25.41 12.77 6.31
C SER A 204 25.58 11.31 5.92
N ILE A 205 24.65 10.42 6.33
CA ILE A 205 24.77 8.99 6.00
C ILE A 205 24.68 8.72 4.49
N ILE A 206 23.95 9.57 3.74
CA ILE A 206 23.88 9.42 2.27
C ILE A 206 25.20 9.88 1.64
N ASN A 207 25.80 10.99 2.08
CA ASN A 207 27.08 11.47 1.58
C ASN A 207 28.18 10.44 1.87
N ASP A 208 28.28 9.95 3.11
CA ASP A 208 29.21 8.87 3.48
C ASP A 208 29.03 7.62 2.61
N TYR A 209 27.78 7.29 2.25
CA TYR A 209 27.47 6.19 1.36
C TYR A 209 27.99 6.45 -0.06
N ILE A 210 27.72 7.64 -0.60
CA ILE A 210 28.17 8.06 -1.94
C ILE A 210 29.69 8.00 -2.02
N ASP A 211 30.39 8.55 -1.04
CA ASP A 211 31.85 8.60 -0.98
C ASP A 211 32.44 7.18 -0.83
N LYS A 212 31.94 6.39 0.11
CA LYS A 212 32.38 5.01 0.38
C LYS A 212 32.23 4.08 -0.82
N PHE A 213 31.23 4.33 -1.66
CA PHE A 213 30.95 3.51 -2.84
C PHE A 213 31.47 4.14 -4.14
N GLY A 214 31.96 5.38 -4.10
CA GLY A 214 32.46 6.11 -5.27
C GLY A 214 31.34 6.39 -6.30
N ILE A 215 30.15 6.73 -5.83
CA ILE A 215 28.99 6.92 -6.70
C ILE A 215 28.97 8.36 -7.21
N THR A 216 29.39 8.57 -8.45
CA THR A 216 29.45 9.92 -9.05
C THR A 216 28.22 10.24 -9.91
N LEU A 217 27.60 9.21 -10.52
CA LEU A 217 26.47 9.37 -11.45
C LEU A 217 25.58 8.12 -11.45
N GLY A 218 24.35 8.27 -11.95
CA GLY A 218 23.42 7.17 -12.13
C GLY A 218 22.55 6.85 -10.91
N TYR A 219 22.15 5.60 -10.78
CA TYR A 219 21.28 5.16 -9.67
C TYR A 219 22.04 5.15 -8.35
N LEU A 220 21.38 5.62 -7.29
CA LEU A 220 21.96 5.63 -5.94
C LEU A 220 22.22 4.21 -5.42
N PHE A 221 21.33 3.26 -5.72
CA PHE A 221 21.45 1.88 -5.26
C PHE A 221 21.64 0.90 -6.41
N LEU A 222 22.75 0.18 -6.37
CA LEU A 222 23.10 -0.84 -7.33
C LEU A 222 23.14 -2.22 -6.65
N ASN A 223 22.91 -3.27 -7.42
CA ASN A 223 23.10 -4.65 -6.96
C ASN A 223 24.60 -5.06 -7.09
N HIS A 224 24.93 -6.28 -6.65
CA HIS A 224 26.29 -6.81 -6.71
C HIS A 224 26.90 -6.89 -8.12
N SER A 225 26.05 -6.83 -9.18
CA SER A 225 26.48 -6.82 -10.57
C SER A 225 26.53 -5.40 -11.17
N ASN A 226 26.58 -4.36 -10.34
CA ASN A 226 26.55 -2.94 -10.73
C ASN A 226 25.35 -2.54 -11.61
N ARG A 227 24.24 -3.27 -11.49
CA ARG A 227 22.98 -2.94 -12.16
C ARG A 227 21.99 -2.34 -11.15
N GLN A 228 21.02 -1.62 -11.66
CA GLN A 228 19.93 -1.07 -10.85
C GLN A 228 19.34 -2.14 -9.91
N LEU A 229 19.15 -1.78 -8.64
CA LEU A 229 18.50 -2.64 -7.67
C LEU A 229 17.05 -2.91 -8.08
N THR A 230 16.57 -4.13 -7.88
CA THR A 230 15.19 -4.52 -8.20
C THR A 230 14.28 -4.46 -6.97
N ARG A 231 12.96 -4.36 -7.19
CA ARG A 231 11.98 -4.46 -6.09
C ARG A 231 12.16 -5.76 -5.29
N PHE A 232 12.40 -6.87 -5.98
CA PHE A 232 12.63 -8.16 -5.33
C PHE A 232 13.90 -8.13 -4.47
N GLY A 233 14.96 -7.47 -4.96
CA GLY A 233 16.19 -7.28 -4.19
C GLY A 233 15.96 -6.51 -2.89
N VAL A 234 15.17 -5.42 -2.93
CA VAL A 234 14.80 -4.66 -1.72
C VAL A 234 14.01 -5.52 -0.75
N VAL A 235 13.00 -6.26 -1.22
CA VAL A 235 12.21 -7.17 -0.37
C VAL A 235 13.12 -8.24 0.27
N LYS A 236 14.04 -8.82 -0.47
CA LYS A 236 15.01 -9.81 0.05
C LYS A 236 15.90 -9.21 1.15
N ILE A 237 16.35 -7.96 0.97
CA ILE A 237 17.13 -7.23 1.98
C ILE A 237 16.29 -7.04 3.26
N ILE A 238 15.08 -6.54 3.14
CA ILE A 238 14.19 -6.32 4.28
C ILE A 238 13.89 -7.62 5.01
N ASN A 239 13.52 -8.68 4.29
CA ASN A 239 13.23 -9.98 4.89
C ASN A 239 14.43 -10.55 5.67
N LYS A 240 15.65 -10.37 5.16
CA LYS A 240 16.87 -10.80 5.88
C LYS A 240 16.96 -10.16 7.27
N TYR A 241 16.79 -8.84 7.36
CA TYR A 241 16.90 -8.12 8.62
C TYR A 241 15.65 -8.28 9.50
N TYR A 242 14.51 -8.47 8.89
CA TYR A 242 13.28 -8.79 9.60
C TYR A 242 13.40 -10.11 10.37
N GLU A 243 13.93 -11.17 9.76
CA GLU A 243 14.15 -12.45 10.46
C GLU A 243 15.19 -12.32 11.60
N LEU A 244 16.19 -11.46 11.46
CA LEU A 244 17.12 -11.16 12.53
C LEU A 244 16.48 -10.36 13.65
N SER A 245 15.70 -9.34 13.33
CA SER A 245 15.09 -8.44 14.30
C SER A 245 14.00 -9.10 15.15
N LYS A 246 13.33 -10.14 14.65
CA LYS A 246 12.38 -10.94 15.46
C LYS A 246 13.00 -11.53 16.72
N LYS A 247 14.31 -11.84 16.68
CA LYS A 247 15.03 -12.38 17.84
C LYS A 247 15.26 -11.33 18.91
N GLU A 248 15.47 -10.09 18.49
CA GLU A 248 15.74 -8.95 19.37
C GLU A 248 14.44 -8.28 19.87
N CYS A 249 13.37 -8.36 19.06
CA CYS A 249 12.10 -7.71 19.35
C CYS A 249 10.92 -8.65 19.02
N PRO A 250 10.43 -9.43 20.01
CA PRO A 250 9.36 -10.42 19.81
C PRO A 250 8.04 -9.85 19.27
N THR A 251 7.75 -8.57 19.49
CA THR A 251 6.52 -7.92 18.97
C THR A 251 6.46 -7.92 17.44
N LEU A 252 7.61 -8.03 16.78
CA LEU A 252 7.70 -8.14 15.34
C LEU A 252 7.20 -9.48 14.79
N MET A 253 7.12 -10.55 15.63
CA MET A 253 6.73 -11.88 15.16
C MET A 253 5.34 -11.93 14.54
N ASN A 254 4.43 -11.07 15.01
CA ASN A 254 3.04 -11.03 14.56
C ASN A 254 2.79 -9.98 13.45
N LYS A 255 3.84 -9.40 12.88
CA LYS A 255 3.74 -8.36 11.85
C LYS A 255 4.28 -8.86 10.51
N THR A 256 3.77 -8.30 9.42
CA THR A 256 4.30 -8.51 8.07
C THR A 256 5.03 -7.26 7.61
N ILE A 257 6.36 -7.29 7.60
CA ILE A 257 7.17 -6.11 7.25
C ILE A 257 7.52 -6.13 5.77
N THR A 258 7.12 -5.08 5.08
CA THR A 258 7.34 -4.83 3.65
C THR A 258 7.98 -3.44 3.45
N PRO A 259 8.46 -3.09 2.25
CA PRO A 259 8.90 -1.72 1.99
C PRO A 259 7.83 -0.66 2.30
N HIS A 260 6.55 -1.01 2.15
CA HIS A 260 5.46 -0.11 2.50
C HIS A 260 5.30 0.10 4.00
N SER A 261 5.66 -0.89 4.83
CA SER A 261 5.56 -0.77 6.29
C SER A 261 6.42 0.38 6.83
N PHE A 262 7.63 0.60 6.29
CA PHE A 262 8.48 1.74 6.68
C PHE A 262 7.83 3.10 6.37
N ARG A 263 7.25 3.22 5.18
CA ARG A 263 6.53 4.43 4.77
C ARG A 263 5.27 4.65 5.62
N HIS A 264 4.55 3.59 5.97
CA HIS A 264 3.40 3.66 6.88
C HIS A 264 3.82 4.06 8.28
N SER A 265 4.92 3.48 8.80
CA SER A 265 5.49 3.86 10.09
C SER A 265 5.83 5.35 10.15
N LYS A 266 6.47 5.89 9.11
CA LYS A 266 6.76 7.33 9.05
C LYS A 266 5.48 8.17 9.06
N ALA A 267 4.46 7.77 8.32
CA ALA A 267 3.18 8.49 8.31
C ALA A 267 2.50 8.49 9.67
N VAL A 268 2.46 7.32 10.34
CA VAL A 268 1.90 7.18 11.70
C VAL A 268 2.71 8.00 12.70
N HIS A 269 4.04 7.95 12.67
CA HIS A 269 4.90 8.72 13.56
C HIS A 269 4.77 10.24 13.35
N LEU A 270 4.60 10.70 12.11
CA LEU A 270 4.31 12.11 11.83
C LEU A 270 2.96 12.53 12.42
N LEU A 271 1.94 11.68 12.29
CA LEU A 271 0.62 11.95 12.84
C LEU A 271 0.64 11.98 14.37
N MET A 272 1.34 11.04 15.01
CA MET A 272 1.57 11.02 16.46
C MET A 272 2.31 12.25 16.97
N ASN A 273 3.18 12.84 16.13
CA ASN A 273 3.85 14.10 16.41
C ASN A 273 2.99 15.33 16.02
N ASN A 274 1.66 15.17 15.95
CA ASN A 274 0.69 16.23 15.64
C ASN A 274 0.90 16.93 14.28
N THR A 275 1.55 16.25 13.31
CA THR A 275 1.66 16.77 11.95
C THR A 275 0.32 16.71 11.26
N ALA A 276 -0.15 17.84 10.71
CA ALA A 276 -1.43 17.92 10.03
C ALA A 276 -1.54 16.97 8.83
N LEU A 277 -2.67 16.29 8.67
CA LEU A 277 -2.91 15.27 7.63
C LEU A 277 -2.60 15.76 6.20
N PRO A 278 -2.92 17.00 5.79
CA PRO A 278 -2.53 17.51 4.46
C PRO A 278 -1.02 17.57 4.24
N ILE A 279 -0.23 17.84 5.30
CA ILE A 279 1.23 17.84 5.23
C ILE A 279 1.75 16.42 5.01
N ILE A 280 1.21 15.44 5.74
CA ILE A 280 1.53 14.02 5.58
C ILE A 280 1.14 13.55 4.17
N GLN A 281 -0.02 13.94 3.67
CA GLN A 281 -0.47 13.65 2.30
C GLN A 281 0.53 14.16 1.27
N ARG A 282 0.96 15.42 1.40
CA ARG A 282 1.94 16.05 0.51
C ARG A 282 3.30 15.37 0.59
N PHE A 283 3.79 15.09 1.80
CA PHE A 283 5.03 14.36 2.05
C PHE A 283 5.05 13.00 1.36
N LEU A 284 3.97 12.24 1.51
CA LEU A 284 3.84 10.93 0.88
C LEU A 284 3.55 11.00 -0.63
N GLY A 285 3.07 12.12 -1.15
CA GLY A 285 2.62 12.25 -2.53
C GLY A 285 1.40 11.37 -2.83
N HIS A 286 0.42 11.39 -1.92
CA HIS A 286 -0.87 10.74 -2.13
C HIS A 286 -1.78 11.64 -2.97
N SER A 287 -2.31 11.10 -4.08
CA SER A 287 -3.24 11.82 -4.96
C SER A 287 -4.63 12.01 -4.34
N SER A 288 -4.98 11.25 -3.31
CA SER A 288 -6.26 11.32 -2.59
C SER A 288 -6.01 11.31 -1.08
N ILE A 289 -6.74 12.16 -0.37
CA ILE A 289 -6.69 12.23 1.09
C ILE A 289 -7.18 10.91 1.73
N LYS A 290 -8.13 10.22 1.10
CA LYS A 290 -8.62 8.91 1.54
C LYS A 290 -7.53 7.87 1.77
N THR A 291 -6.41 7.96 1.02
CA THR A 291 -5.24 7.08 1.24
C THR A 291 -4.43 7.45 2.46
N THR A 292 -4.64 8.63 3.02
CA THR A 292 -3.96 9.11 4.23
C THR A 292 -4.87 9.00 5.45
N GLU A 293 -6.20 9.06 5.27
CA GLU A 293 -7.21 8.89 6.33
C GLU A 293 -7.11 7.53 7.04
N ILE A 294 -6.60 6.52 6.36
CA ILE A 294 -6.36 5.19 6.96
C ILE A 294 -5.44 5.24 8.20
N TYR A 295 -4.61 6.28 8.31
CA TYR A 295 -3.74 6.46 9.49
C TYR A 295 -4.50 7.02 10.69
N LEU A 296 -5.63 7.70 10.49
CA LEU A 296 -6.49 8.20 11.58
C LEU A 296 -7.07 7.05 12.41
N ASP A 297 -7.45 5.95 11.76
CA ASP A 297 -8.00 4.78 12.46
C ASP A 297 -6.95 4.14 13.40
N ILE A 298 -5.66 4.22 13.03
CA ILE A 298 -4.56 3.68 13.82
C ILE A 298 -4.31 4.54 15.05
N THR A 299 -4.32 5.87 14.88
CA THR A 299 -4.06 6.81 15.98
C THR A 299 -5.23 6.91 16.95
N ASN A 300 -6.47 6.69 16.52
CA ASN A 300 -7.63 6.66 17.40
C ASN A 300 -7.50 5.58 18.48
N ASP A 301 -6.99 4.39 18.16
CA ASP A 301 -6.74 3.34 19.15
C ASP A 301 -5.65 3.75 20.17
N GLU A 302 -4.64 4.51 19.74
CA GLU A 302 -3.56 4.98 20.63
C GLU A 302 -3.94 6.27 21.37
N VAL A 303 -4.66 7.17 20.74
CA VAL A 303 -5.28 8.34 21.38
C VAL A 303 -6.24 7.88 22.48
N SER A 304 -7.08 6.88 22.19
CA SER A 304 -7.97 6.30 23.21
C SER A 304 -7.20 5.70 24.39
N ARG A 305 -6.10 4.97 24.13
CA ARG A 305 -5.22 4.45 25.19
C ARG A 305 -4.53 5.57 25.97
N SER A 306 -4.12 6.63 25.29
CA SER A 306 -3.49 7.80 25.92
C SER A 306 -4.49 8.59 26.76
N ILE A 307 -5.74 8.74 26.27
CA ILE A 307 -6.83 9.35 27.03
C ILE A 307 -7.15 8.49 28.26
N LEU A 308 -7.25 7.17 28.10
CA LEU A 308 -7.49 6.26 29.22
C LEU A 308 -6.35 6.27 30.24
N LYS A 309 -5.11 6.47 29.81
CA LYS A 309 -3.97 6.65 30.72
C LYS A 309 -3.96 8.04 31.38
N ALA A 310 -4.42 9.07 30.67
CA ALA A 310 -4.49 10.44 31.21
C ALA A 310 -5.73 10.67 32.09
N SER A 311 -6.78 9.90 31.92
CA SER A 311 -8.02 10.02 32.74
C SER A 311 -7.88 9.42 34.14
N SER A 312 -6.71 8.90 34.52
CA SER A 312 -6.40 8.54 35.93
C SER A 312 -6.15 9.75 36.82
N ILE A 313 -6.61 10.95 36.48
CA ILE A 313 -6.69 12.12 37.39
C ILE A 313 -7.86 11.98 38.38
N ILE A 314 -8.79 11.06 38.14
CA ILE A 314 -9.69 10.60 39.20
C ILE A 314 -8.92 9.53 39.94
N ASP A 315 -8.12 9.95 40.92
CA ASP A 315 -7.57 9.07 41.91
C ASP A 315 -8.75 8.27 42.50
N ASN A 316 -8.77 6.99 42.22
CA ASN A 316 -9.46 6.03 43.06
C ASN A 316 -8.65 5.93 44.33
N ASP A 317 -8.67 6.97 45.15
CA ASP A 317 -8.38 6.87 46.53
C ASP A 317 -9.50 6.01 47.12
N GLU A 318 -9.29 4.71 47.17
CA GLU A 318 -10.15 3.75 47.89
C GLU A 318 -10.29 4.10 49.36
N ASN A 319 -9.68 5.21 49.83
CA ASN A 319 -9.75 5.78 51.16
C ASN A 319 -10.44 7.14 51.27
N SER A 320 -10.99 7.68 50.21
CA SER A 320 -11.89 8.84 50.35
C SER A 320 -13.26 8.33 50.80
N LYS A 321 -13.43 8.15 52.09
CA LYS A 321 -14.78 8.15 52.69
C LYS A 321 -15.52 9.35 52.15
N ALA A 322 -16.69 9.13 51.58
CA ALA A 322 -17.52 10.23 51.08
C ALA A 322 -17.63 11.28 52.25
N THR A 323 -17.40 12.56 51.92
CA THR A 323 -17.33 13.66 52.88
C THR A 323 -18.55 13.81 53.76
N TRP A 324 -19.62 13.05 53.49
CA TRP A 324 -20.88 12.98 54.22
C TRP A 324 -21.00 11.70 55.10
N GLU A 325 -20.08 10.72 55.00
CA GLU A 325 -19.98 9.59 55.91
C GLU A 325 -19.43 10.06 57.26
N GLY A 326 -20.31 10.39 58.17
CA GLY A 326 -19.99 10.90 59.52
C GLY A 326 -20.69 12.21 59.86
N ASP A 327 -21.51 12.75 58.96
CA ASP A 327 -22.40 13.87 59.29
C ASP A 327 -23.78 13.34 59.75
N ASP A 328 -23.86 13.11 61.07
CA ASP A 328 -25.08 12.57 61.70
C ASP A 328 -26.35 13.40 61.37
N LYS A 329 -26.20 14.70 61.11
CA LYS A 329 -27.33 15.57 60.69
C LYS A 329 -27.81 15.28 59.28
N LEU A 330 -26.94 14.91 58.39
CA LEU A 330 -27.30 14.57 57.02
C LEU A 330 -27.94 13.18 56.95
N ILE A 331 -27.50 12.26 57.76
CA ILE A 331 -28.07 10.91 57.87
C ILE A 331 -29.49 10.99 58.44
N GLU A 332 -29.70 11.79 59.50
CA GLU A 332 -31.01 12.01 60.11
C GLU A 332 -31.99 12.70 59.16
N LEU A 333 -31.50 13.62 58.29
CA LEU A 333 -32.29 14.28 57.28
C LEU A 333 -32.69 13.29 56.16
N LEU A 334 -31.83 12.37 55.76
CA LEU A 334 -32.14 11.37 54.74
C LEU A 334 -33.07 10.27 55.27
N GLU A 335 -33.03 9.94 56.55
CA GLU A 335 -33.98 8.99 57.16
C GLU A 335 -35.40 9.58 57.34
N ASN A 336 -35.52 10.91 57.46
CA ASN A 336 -36.80 11.61 57.58
C ASN A 336 -37.45 11.98 56.23
N LEU A 337 -36.84 11.66 55.10
CA LEU A 337 -37.35 11.87 53.73
C LEU A 337 -38.10 10.66 53.15
N LYS A 338 -38.57 9.73 54.01
CA LYS A 338 -39.45 8.62 53.57
C LYS A 338 -40.89 8.99 53.62
#